data_48f200516577ae8d812a80c3b027d064
#
_entry.id   48f200516577ae8d812a80c3b027d064
#
_cell.length_a   1.000
_cell.length_b   1.000
_cell.length_c   1.000
_cell.angle_alpha   90.00
_cell.angle_beta   90.00
_cell.angle_gamma   90.00
#
_symmetry.space_group_name_H-M   'P 1'
#
loop_
_entity.id
_entity.type
_entity.pdbx_description
1 polymer ?
#
loop_
_entity_poly.entity_id
_entity_poly.type
_entity_poly.pdbx_seq_one_letter_code
_entity_poly.pdbx_strand_id
1 'polypeptide(L)'
;MRTLNCKAFVRSMNQLANCPINQVRTQRNFHLAHRLIGRLVHCHDDERGQDLVEWTVGLPVFLILCAGIVFYAWMWWNQVVAAAAVHDGTYLAAMRGGDTGAGYARTQRMLRSAVGGFASSYSITLGSDTARRSVSGSVRNSSLFSLPYLGALPLNIQAQSFQRLEQFYGGPPQGWW
;
A
#
# COMPACT_ATOMS: atom_id res chain seq x y z
N MET A 1 17.44 36.57 19.24
CA MET A 1 16.20 36.65 18.44
C MET A 1 15.09 37.18 19.31
N ARG A 2 14.64 38.44 19.08
CA ARG A 2 13.57 39.06 19.88
C ARG A 2 12.23 38.73 19.20
N THR A 3 11.44 37.88 19.81
CA THR A 3 10.06 37.60 19.40
C THR A 3 9.20 38.86 19.58
N LEU A 4 8.84 39.49 18.48
CA LEU A 4 7.90 40.60 18.44
C LEU A 4 6.51 40.13 18.85
N ASN A 5 6.05 40.59 19.99
CA ASN A 5 4.78 40.20 20.59
C ASN A 5 3.61 40.77 19.75
N CYS A 6 2.98 39.97 18.90
CA CYS A 6 1.85 40.34 18.03
C CYS A 6 0.67 40.98 18.81
N LYS A 7 0.51 40.64 20.10
CA LYS A 7 -0.53 41.23 20.97
C LYS A 7 -0.31 42.72 21.26
N ALA A 8 0.95 43.21 21.27
CA ALA A 8 1.26 44.63 21.46
C ALA A 8 0.89 45.44 20.21
N PHE A 9 0.97 44.85 19.02
CA PHE A 9 0.63 45.50 17.76
C PHE A 9 -0.88 45.73 17.60
N VAL A 10 -1.70 44.74 17.95
CA VAL A 10 -3.18 44.85 17.88
C VAL A 10 -3.70 45.90 18.86
N ARG A 11 -3.07 46.06 20.04
CA ARG A 11 -3.41 47.12 21.00
C ARG A 11 -3.11 48.53 20.49
N SER A 12 -2.04 48.68 19.71
CA SER A 12 -1.66 49.94 19.07
C SER A 12 -2.64 50.37 17.96
N MET A 13 -3.19 49.41 17.24
CA MET A 13 -4.18 49.69 16.20
C MET A 13 -5.52 50.18 16.75
N ASN A 14 -5.98 49.62 17.87
CA ASN A 14 -7.20 50.11 18.54
C ASN A 14 -7.11 51.50 19.12
N GLN A 15 -5.90 51.96 19.47
CA GLN A 15 -5.68 53.34 19.92
C GLN A 15 -5.71 54.35 18.77
N LEU A 16 -5.33 53.95 17.54
CA LEU A 16 -5.38 54.82 16.36
C LEU A 16 -6.81 55.01 15.80
N ALA A 17 -7.71 54.07 16.06
CA ALA A 17 -9.12 54.18 15.63
C ALA A 17 -9.93 55.21 16.42
N ASN A 18 -9.45 55.64 17.59
CA ASN A 18 -10.15 56.62 18.48
C ASN A 18 -9.58 58.04 18.43
N CYS A 19 -8.69 58.35 17.48
CA CYS A 19 -8.23 59.75 17.31
C CYS A 19 -9.26 60.59 16.56
N PRO A 20 -9.64 61.79 17.09
CA PRO A 20 -10.60 62.68 16.41
C PRO A 20 -10.00 63.22 15.11
N ILE A 21 -10.77 63.09 14.04
CA ILE A 21 -10.44 63.24 12.61
C ILE A 21 -9.91 64.68 12.22
N ASN A 22 -9.83 65.62 13.11
CA ASN A 22 -9.70 67.07 12.77
C ASN A 22 -8.30 67.67 12.85
N GLN A 23 -7.22 66.92 12.99
CA GLN A 23 -5.85 67.43 12.89
C GLN A 23 -4.88 66.53 12.16
N VAL A 24 -5.17 66.25 10.88
CA VAL A 24 -4.24 65.50 10.04
C VAL A 24 -3.41 66.45 9.17
N ARG A 25 -2.28 66.88 9.69
CA ARG A 25 -1.23 67.51 8.90
C ARG A 25 -0.63 66.46 7.93
N THR A 26 -1.01 66.57 6.69
CA THR A 26 -0.91 65.56 5.62
C THR A 26 0.50 65.05 5.26
N GLN A 27 1.56 65.66 5.73
CA GLN A 27 2.91 65.22 5.34
C GLN A 27 3.61 64.25 6.30
N ARG A 28 3.26 64.24 7.59
CA ARG A 28 3.86 63.24 8.53
C ARG A 28 3.24 61.87 8.45
N ASN A 29 2.03 61.78 7.98
CA ASN A 29 1.28 60.50 7.93
C ASN A 29 1.66 59.60 6.78
N PHE A 30 2.18 60.14 5.66
CA PHE A 30 2.67 59.33 4.55
C PHE A 30 3.91 58.50 4.94
N HIS A 31 4.82 59.05 5.73
CA HIS A 31 5.99 58.28 6.21
C HIS A 31 5.64 57.23 7.26
N LEU A 32 4.61 57.47 8.08
CA LEU A 32 4.11 56.45 9.00
C LEU A 32 3.34 55.34 8.30
N ALA A 33 2.50 55.67 7.32
CA ALA A 33 1.81 54.69 6.50
C ALA A 33 2.79 53.80 5.69
N HIS A 34 3.83 54.40 5.10
CA HIS A 34 4.86 53.60 4.39
C HIS A 34 5.66 52.71 5.34
N ARG A 35 5.94 53.14 6.59
CA ARG A 35 6.61 52.29 7.58
C ARG A 35 5.71 51.18 8.11
N LEU A 36 4.41 51.42 8.23
CA LEU A 36 3.41 50.42 8.63
C LEU A 36 3.18 49.40 7.54
N ILE A 37 3.05 49.86 6.27
CA ILE A 37 2.92 48.95 5.11
C ILE A 37 4.19 48.13 4.95
N GLY A 38 5.39 48.72 5.06
CA GLY A 38 6.66 48.01 5.01
C GLY A 38 6.81 46.98 6.15
N ARG A 39 6.23 47.21 7.34
CA ARG A 39 6.21 46.22 8.44
C ARG A 39 5.16 45.14 8.23
N LEU A 40 4.01 45.46 7.63
CA LEU A 40 2.98 44.43 7.27
C LEU A 40 3.47 43.52 6.14
N VAL A 41 4.19 44.06 5.17
CA VAL A 41 4.83 43.27 4.10
C VAL A 41 5.92 42.35 4.68
N HIS A 42 6.65 42.81 5.72
CA HIS A 42 7.67 41.98 6.38
C HIS A 42 7.07 40.92 7.33
N CYS A 43 5.81 41.07 7.76
CA CYS A 43 5.12 40.01 8.50
C CYS A 43 4.69 38.85 7.60
N HIS A 44 4.70 39.04 6.28
CA HIS A 44 4.40 37.97 5.31
C HIS A 44 5.58 37.01 5.09
N ASP A 45 6.78 37.35 5.57
CA ASP A 45 7.95 36.47 5.51
C ASP A 45 7.94 35.35 6.59
N ASP A 46 6.91 35.27 7.42
CA ASP A 46 6.68 34.12 8.34
C ASP A 46 6.09 32.88 7.63
N GLU A 47 6.05 32.87 6.29
CA GLU A 47 5.68 31.69 5.49
C GLU A 47 6.59 30.49 5.75
N ARG A 48 7.82 30.74 6.22
CA ARG A 48 8.75 29.66 6.62
C ARG A 48 8.22 28.75 7.74
N GLY A 49 7.34 29.26 8.58
CA GLY A 49 6.69 28.46 9.62
C GLY A 49 5.54 27.62 9.09
N GLN A 50 4.82 28.10 8.09
CA GLN A 50 3.69 27.42 7.47
C GLN A 50 4.16 26.22 6.66
N ASP A 51 5.21 26.36 5.88
CA ASP A 51 5.84 25.26 5.12
C ASP A 51 6.28 24.12 6.05
N LEU A 52 6.82 24.45 7.22
CA LEU A 52 7.28 23.44 8.17
C LEU A 52 6.13 22.66 8.80
N VAL A 53 5.00 23.33 9.09
CA VAL A 53 3.77 22.68 9.57
C VAL A 53 3.17 21.80 8.49
N GLU A 54 3.12 22.27 7.24
CA GLU A 54 2.60 21.53 6.10
C GLU A 54 3.43 20.27 5.83
N TRP A 55 4.77 20.37 5.88
CA TRP A 55 5.66 19.22 5.80
C TRP A 55 5.48 18.24 6.97
N THR A 56 5.28 18.74 8.17
CA THR A 56 5.11 17.89 9.36
C THR A 56 3.85 17.04 9.31
N VAL A 57 2.78 17.55 8.70
CA VAL A 57 1.53 16.83 8.52
C VAL A 57 1.53 16.03 7.21
N GLY A 58 2.06 16.59 6.13
CA GLY A 58 2.08 15.98 4.82
C GLY A 58 2.98 14.73 4.75
N LEU A 59 4.16 14.77 5.39
CA LEU A 59 5.11 13.67 5.36
C LEU A 59 4.54 12.36 5.95
N PRO A 60 3.92 12.32 7.14
CA PRO A 60 3.29 11.11 7.66
C PRO A 60 2.21 10.55 6.75
N VAL A 61 1.35 11.41 6.19
CA VAL A 61 0.29 10.99 5.26
C VAL A 61 0.90 10.37 4.00
N PHE A 62 1.92 10.99 3.44
CA PHE A 62 2.66 10.45 2.30
C PHE A 62 3.30 9.11 2.60
N LEU A 63 3.94 8.94 3.77
CA LEU A 63 4.55 7.68 4.19
C LEU A 63 3.51 6.57 4.37
N ILE A 64 2.35 6.87 4.94
CA ILE A 64 1.25 5.90 5.08
C ILE A 64 0.76 5.46 3.70
N LEU A 65 0.61 6.38 2.76
CA LEU A 65 0.20 6.08 1.40
C LEU A 65 1.23 5.21 0.68
N CYS A 66 2.51 5.54 0.77
CA CYS A 66 3.60 4.72 0.22
C CYS A 66 3.63 3.32 0.83
N ALA A 67 3.50 3.21 2.16
CA ALA A 67 3.43 1.93 2.84
C ALA A 67 2.22 1.10 2.38
N GLY A 68 1.07 1.73 2.17
CA GLY A 68 -0.14 1.09 1.63
C GLY A 68 0.07 0.52 0.23
N ILE A 69 0.73 1.27 -0.66
CA ILE A 69 1.07 0.80 -2.02
C ILE A 69 2.01 -0.40 -1.97
N VAL A 70 3.06 -0.34 -1.16
CA VAL A 70 4.03 -1.45 -1.00
C VAL A 70 3.34 -2.70 -0.45
N PHE A 71 2.48 -2.53 0.57
CA PHE A 71 1.69 -3.61 1.15
C PHE A 71 0.74 -4.25 0.12
N TYR A 72 0.04 -3.43 -0.65
CA TYR A 72 -0.85 -3.91 -1.72
C TYR A 72 -0.08 -4.68 -2.80
N ALA A 73 1.07 -4.16 -3.24
CA ALA A 73 1.93 -4.83 -4.22
C ALA A 73 2.44 -6.18 -3.69
N TRP A 74 2.83 -6.24 -2.42
CA TRP A 74 3.24 -7.48 -1.78
C TRP A 74 2.09 -8.50 -1.69
N MET A 75 0.88 -8.07 -1.35
CA MET A 75 -0.31 -8.93 -1.31
C MET A 75 -0.64 -9.47 -2.70
N TRP A 76 -0.61 -8.61 -3.72
CA TRP A 76 -0.79 -9.00 -5.11
C TRP A 76 0.23 -10.04 -5.56
N TRP A 77 1.51 -9.82 -5.24
CA TRP A 77 2.58 -10.77 -5.54
C TRP A 77 2.30 -12.16 -4.95
N ASN A 78 1.93 -12.22 -3.68
CA ASN A 78 1.60 -13.48 -3.01
C ASN A 78 0.41 -14.20 -3.67
N GLN A 79 -0.59 -13.46 -4.13
CA GLN A 79 -1.74 -14.01 -4.86
C GLN A 79 -1.30 -14.65 -6.19
N VAL A 80 -0.45 -13.96 -6.95
CA VAL A 80 0.08 -14.46 -8.23
C VAL A 80 0.93 -15.70 -8.02
N VAL A 81 1.81 -15.68 -7.02
CA VAL A 81 2.65 -16.85 -6.68
C VAL A 81 1.81 -18.05 -6.25
N ALA A 82 0.78 -17.85 -5.43
CA ALA A 82 -0.10 -18.92 -5.00
C ALA A 82 -0.85 -19.53 -6.18
N ALA A 83 -1.35 -18.69 -7.10
CA ALA A 83 -2.01 -19.15 -8.32
C ALA A 83 -1.07 -19.94 -9.25
N ALA A 84 0.14 -19.44 -9.48
CA ALA A 84 1.15 -20.12 -10.29
C ALA A 84 1.58 -21.45 -9.66
N ALA A 85 1.79 -21.48 -8.34
CA ALA A 85 2.22 -22.68 -7.64
C ALA A 85 1.16 -23.79 -7.67
N VAL A 86 -0.12 -23.46 -7.46
CA VAL A 86 -1.19 -24.45 -7.51
C VAL A 86 -1.42 -24.94 -8.94
N HIS A 87 -1.30 -24.05 -9.92
CA HIS A 87 -1.42 -24.42 -11.33
C HIS A 87 -0.32 -25.40 -11.75
N ASP A 88 0.95 -25.10 -11.44
CA ASP A 88 2.09 -25.96 -11.79
C ASP A 88 2.02 -27.31 -11.05
N GLY A 89 1.58 -27.32 -9.78
CA GLY A 89 1.38 -28.55 -9.02
C GLY A 89 0.26 -29.42 -9.55
N THR A 90 -0.89 -28.86 -9.90
CA THR A 90 -2.01 -29.61 -10.49
C THR A 90 -1.68 -30.12 -11.88
N TYR A 91 -0.94 -29.33 -12.67
CA TYR A 91 -0.47 -29.77 -13.99
C TYR A 91 0.47 -30.97 -13.89
N LEU A 92 1.47 -30.91 -12.99
CA LEU A 92 2.38 -32.04 -12.76
C LEU A 92 1.65 -33.30 -12.28
N ALA A 93 0.68 -33.13 -11.37
CA ALA A 93 -0.15 -34.23 -10.89
C ALA A 93 -0.98 -34.84 -12.03
N ALA A 94 -1.55 -34.02 -12.92
CA ALA A 94 -2.32 -34.47 -14.06
C ALA A 94 -1.46 -35.23 -15.06
N MET A 95 -0.26 -34.76 -15.36
CA MET A 95 0.69 -35.45 -16.26
C MET A 95 1.16 -36.81 -15.70
N ARG A 96 1.21 -36.96 -14.39
CA ARG A 96 1.59 -38.23 -13.71
C ARG A 96 0.41 -39.14 -13.39
N GLY A 97 -0.67 -39.04 -14.11
CA GLY A 97 -1.82 -39.90 -13.94
C GLY A 97 -2.61 -39.70 -12.64
N GLY A 98 -2.54 -38.52 -12.05
CA GLY A 98 -3.25 -38.19 -10.82
C GLY A 98 -2.43 -38.31 -9.54
N ASP A 99 -1.09 -38.36 -9.63
CA ASP A 99 -0.20 -38.39 -8.48
C ASP A 99 -0.23 -37.02 -7.73
N THR A 100 -1.15 -36.94 -6.77
CA THR A 100 -1.32 -35.75 -5.92
C THR A 100 -0.11 -35.50 -5.02
N GLY A 101 0.66 -36.53 -4.66
CA GLY A 101 1.86 -36.40 -3.83
C GLY A 101 2.97 -35.63 -4.54
N ALA A 102 3.23 -35.98 -5.81
CA ALA A 102 4.20 -35.26 -6.62
C ALA A 102 3.77 -33.80 -6.88
N GLY A 103 2.47 -33.58 -7.14
CA GLY A 103 1.90 -32.25 -7.28
C GLY A 103 2.05 -31.39 -6.00
N TYR A 104 1.73 -31.96 -4.86
CA TYR A 104 1.89 -31.29 -3.57
C TYR A 104 3.34 -30.87 -3.31
N ALA A 105 4.29 -31.79 -3.50
CA ALA A 105 5.71 -31.50 -3.31
C ALA A 105 6.21 -30.41 -4.26
N ARG A 106 5.66 -30.31 -5.46
CA ARG A 106 5.98 -29.26 -6.44
C ARG A 106 5.43 -27.90 -5.99
N THR A 107 4.13 -27.86 -5.65
CA THR A 107 3.47 -26.64 -5.13
C THR A 107 4.21 -26.11 -3.90
N GLN A 108 4.54 -26.97 -2.96
CA GLN A 108 5.24 -26.57 -1.74
C GLN A 108 6.64 -26.02 -2.02
N ARG A 109 7.42 -26.64 -2.94
CA ARG A 109 8.72 -26.11 -3.32
C ARG A 109 8.62 -24.74 -3.95
N MET A 110 7.65 -24.53 -4.84
CA MET A 110 7.46 -23.25 -5.51
C MET A 110 7.05 -22.15 -4.53
N LEU A 111 6.15 -22.45 -3.60
CA LEU A 111 5.79 -21.51 -2.54
C LEU A 111 6.98 -21.16 -1.67
N ARG A 112 7.78 -22.15 -1.24
CA ARG A 112 8.97 -21.90 -0.41
C ARG A 112 10.02 -21.05 -1.12
N SER A 113 10.24 -21.26 -2.41
CA SER A 113 11.23 -20.49 -3.18
C SER A 113 10.78 -19.04 -3.44
N ALA A 114 9.49 -18.79 -3.60
CA ALA A 114 8.97 -17.46 -3.97
C ALA A 114 8.53 -16.61 -2.76
N VAL A 115 8.00 -17.25 -1.71
CA VAL A 115 7.44 -16.56 -0.52
C VAL A 115 8.31 -16.76 0.73
N GLY A 116 9.27 -17.69 0.68
CA GLY A 116 10.20 -17.94 1.77
C GLY A 116 9.53 -18.48 3.04
N GLY A 117 9.81 -17.86 4.18
CA GLY A 117 9.30 -18.29 5.49
C GLY A 117 7.78 -18.28 5.64
N PHE A 118 7.08 -17.45 4.87
CA PHE A 118 5.60 -17.40 4.87
C PHE A 118 4.96 -18.61 4.20
N ALA A 119 5.72 -19.45 3.50
CA ALA A 119 5.18 -20.65 2.85
C ALA A 119 4.54 -21.63 3.83
N SER A 120 4.94 -21.64 5.11
CA SER A 120 4.37 -22.48 6.15
C SER A 120 2.94 -22.11 6.54
N SER A 121 2.50 -20.88 6.27
CA SER A 121 1.15 -20.40 6.57
C SER A 121 0.12 -20.79 5.50
N TYR A 122 0.56 -21.37 4.39
CA TYR A 122 -0.32 -21.81 3.32
C TYR A 122 -0.79 -23.25 3.55
N SER A 123 -2.10 -23.45 3.53
CA SER A 123 -2.70 -24.78 3.45
C SER A 123 -2.88 -25.16 1.98
N ILE A 124 -2.30 -26.30 1.60
CA ILE A 124 -2.34 -26.84 0.23
C ILE A 124 -3.24 -28.05 0.26
N THR A 125 -4.25 -28.10 -0.60
CA THR A 125 -5.11 -29.29 -0.83
C THR A 125 -5.08 -29.63 -2.30
N LEU A 126 -4.73 -30.88 -2.60
CA LEU A 126 -4.79 -31.45 -3.94
C LEU A 126 -5.64 -32.71 -3.90
N GLY A 127 -6.60 -32.82 -4.82
CA GLY A 127 -7.47 -33.97 -4.96
C GLY A 127 -7.48 -34.48 -6.40
N SER A 128 -7.49 -35.80 -6.58
CA SER A 128 -7.71 -36.43 -7.86
C SER A 128 -9.09 -37.08 -7.88
N ASP A 129 -9.88 -36.80 -8.92
CA ASP A 129 -11.16 -37.44 -9.18
C ASP A 129 -10.96 -38.38 -10.37
N THR A 130 -10.86 -39.68 -10.07
CA THR A 130 -10.68 -40.72 -11.10
C THR A 130 -11.91 -40.87 -11.97
N ALA A 131 -13.12 -40.61 -11.44
CA ALA A 131 -14.36 -40.72 -12.23
C ALA A 131 -14.43 -39.60 -13.29
N ARG A 132 -14.03 -38.39 -12.91
CA ARG A 132 -14.01 -37.24 -13.81
C ARG A 132 -12.69 -37.07 -14.55
N ARG A 133 -11.72 -37.95 -14.27
CA ARG A 133 -10.36 -37.86 -14.81
C ARG A 133 -9.78 -36.44 -14.68
N SER A 134 -9.80 -35.90 -13.49
CA SER A 134 -9.37 -34.55 -13.22
C SER A 134 -8.62 -34.46 -11.92
N VAL A 135 -7.71 -33.46 -11.86
CA VAL A 135 -7.01 -33.05 -10.65
C VAL A 135 -7.43 -31.64 -10.32
N SER A 136 -7.84 -31.44 -9.10
CA SER A 136 -8.15 -30.11 -8.55
C SER A 136 -7.16 -29.78 -7.45
N GLY A 137 -6.77 -28.51 -7.37
CA GLY A 137 -5.91 -28.01 -6.31
C GLY A 137 -6.40 -26.69 -5.77
N SER A 138 -6.23 -26.51 -4.48
CA SER A 138 -6.43 -25.20 -3.87
C SER A 138 -5.33 -24.88 -2.86
N VAL A 139 -4.97 -23.60 -2.83
CA VAL A 139 -4.03 -23.04 -1.87
C VAL A 139 -4.74 -21.92 -1.15
N ARG A 140 -4.70 -21.94 0.17
CA ARG A 140 -5.33 -20.91 1.01
C ARG A 140 -4.35 -20.44 2.09
N ASN A 141 -4.36 -19.15 2.33
CA ASN A 141 -3.67 -18.53 3.46
C ASN A 141 -4.66 -17.65 4.22
N SER A 142 -4.80 -17.88 5.51
CA SER A 142 -5.66 -17.10 6.41
C SER A 142 -4.84 -16.47 7.54
N SER A 143 -3.61 -16.04 7.26
CA SER A 143 -2.78 -15.41 8.27
C SER A 143 -3.27 -14.00 8.61
N LEU A 144 -3.13 -13.63 9.88
CA LEU A 144 -3.35 -12.27 10.34
C LEU A 144 -2.02 -11.51 10.24
N PHE A 145 -2.02 -10.44 9.48
CA PHE A 145 -0.88 -9.53 9.43
C PHE A 145 -1.11 -8.43 10.46
N SER A 146 -0.31 -8.43 11.52
CA SER A 146 -0.41 -7.42 12.57
C SER A 146 0.51 -6.24 12.25
N LEU A 147 -0.09 -5.08 12.04
CA LEU A 147 0.63 -3.82 11.90
C LEU A 147 0.62 -3.08 13.25
N PRO A 148 1.78 -2.62 13.74
CA PRO A 148 1.81 -1.76 14.90
C PRO A 148 0.95 -0.51 14.60
N TYR A 149 0.07 -0.13 15.52
CA TYR A 149 -0.86 1.00 15.45
C TYR A 149 -2.09 0.85 14.54
N LEU A 150 -2.12 -0.08 13.57
CA LEU A 150 -3.25 -0.27 12.64
C LEU A 150 -4.07 -1.53 12.94
N GLY A 151 -3.62 -2.37 13.88
CA GLY A 151 -4.32 -3.61 14.22
C GLY A 151 -3.99 -4.78 13.29
N ALA A 152 -4.78 -5.85 13.38
CA ALA A 152 -4.61 -7.05 12.59
C ALA A 152 -5.45 -6.99 11.31
N LEU A 153 -4.79 -7.08 10.17
CA LEU A 153 -5.44 -7.16 8.85
C LEU A 153 -5.52 -8.64 8.44
N PRO A 154 -6.71 -9.17 8.14
CA PRO A 154 -6.84 -10.53 7.65
C PRO A 154 -6.32 -10.63 6.22
N LEU A 155 -5.28 -11.43 6.02
CA LEU A 155 -4.78 -11.79 4.69
C LEU A 155 -5.52 -13.04 4.22
N ASN A 156 -6.43 -12.86 3.28
CA ASN A 156 -7.16 -13.98 2.67
C ASN A 156 -6.66 -14.17 1.22
N ILE A 157 -5.66 -15.01 1.07
CA ILE A 157 -5.12 -15.39 -0.24
C ILE A 157 -5.69 -16.76 -0.61
N GLN A 158 -6.38 -16.86 -1.73
CA GLN A 158 -6.96 -18.09 -2.23
C GLN A 158 -6.65 -18.26 -3.70
N ALA A 159 -6.16 -19.44 -4.07
CA ALA A 159 -5.96 -19.82 -5.46
C ALA A 159 -6.50 -21.22 -5.69
N GLN A 160 -7.13 -21.44 -6.84
CA GLN A 160 -7.67 -22.74 -7.24
C GLN A 160 -7.23 -23.02 -8.67
N SER A 161 -6.97 -24.30 -8.96
CA SER A 161 -6.65 -24.78 -10.29
C SER A 161 -7.33 -26.12 -10.53
N PHE A 162 -7.71 -26.32 -11.76
CA PHE A 162 -8.35 -27.56 -12.23
C PHE A 162 -7.68 -28.00 -13.52
N GLN A 163 -7.24 -29.27 -13.59
CA GLN A 163 -6.61 -29.85 -14.76
C GLN A 163 -7.25 -31.18 -15.06
N ARG A 164 -7.41 -31.48 -16.35
CA ARG A 164 -7.82 -32.81 -16.79
C ARG A 164 -6.61 -33.73 -16.89
N LEU A 165 -6.79 -34.98 -16.49
CA LEU A 165 -5.78 -36.02 -16.72
C LEU A 165 -5.53 -36.18 -18.20
N GLU A 166 -4.30 -35.94 -18.62
CA GLU A 166 -3.91 -36.21 -20.00
C GLU A 166 -3.89 -37.73 -20.24
N GLN A 167 -4.69 -38.18 -21.19
CA GLN A 167 -4.52 -39.50 -21.71
C GLN A 167 -3.40 -39.41 -22.73
N PHE A 168 -2.24 -39.96 -22.40
CA PHE A 168 -1.26 -40.26 -23.42
C PHE A 168 -1.92 -41.26 -24.38
N TYR A 169 -2.25 -40.82 -25.57
CA TYR A 169 -2.52 -41.72 -26.67
C TYR A 169 -1.24 -42.53 -26.87
N GLY A 170 -1.28 -43.79 -26.56
CA GLY A 170 -0.15 -44.72 -26.71
C GLY A 170 0.20 -44.98 -28.16
N GLY A 171 0.48 -43.95 -28.94
CA GLY A 171 0.85 -44.00 -30.34
C GLY A 171 -0.31 -44.44 -31.26
N PRO A 172 -0.16 -44.35 -32.57
CA PRO A 172 -1.10 -44.93 -33.51
C PRO A 172 -1.19 -46.43 -33.26
N PRO A 173 -2.41 -47.00 -33.34
CA PRO A 173 -2.59 -48.45 -33.11
C PRO A 173 -1.60 -49.21 -33.96
N GLN A 174 -0.78 -50.07 -33.31
CA GLN A 174 0.17 -50.92 -34.01
C GLN A 174 -0.59 -51.75 -35.01
N GLY A 175 -0.50 -51.43 -36.28
CA GLY A 175 -1.21 -52.13 -37.34
C GLY A 175 -1.54 -51.30 -38.57
N TRP A 176 -1.02 -50.10 -38.69
CA TRP A 176 -1.24 -49.26 -39.88
C TRP A 176 -0.09 -49.32 -40.90
N TRP A 177 0.70 -50.38 -40.88
CA TRP A 177 1.70 -50.69 -41.90
C TRP A 177 1.27 -51.87 -42.73
#